data_60e6c5c6d1bae659c18a95204680feb7
#
_entry.id   60e6c5c6d1bae659c18a95204680feb7
#
_cell.length_a   1.000
_cell.length_b   1.000
_cell.length_c   1.000
_cell.angle_alpha   90.00
_cell.angle_beta   90.00
_cell.angle_gamma   90.00
#
_symmetry.space_group_name_H-M   'P 1'
#
loop_
_entity.id
_entity.type
_entity.pdbx_description
1 polymer ?
#
loop_
_entity_poly.entity_id
_entity_poly.type
_entity_poly.pdbx_seq_one_letter_code
_entity_poly.pdbx_strand_id
1 'polypeptide(L)'
;MLSKLSSRIFERTSHASLSCPVAETQGENHVGTSLEKAILLANSTSLDAPFVGVIWLWCFSHFYSSSIEIHHYLILFSVTWLSYAGDRLLDSIRMPAALAKPHRHVFSTIYFKPLIFTWVLVAVLSILYLLHFLSRAEIGWGICLLVLLSIYFLGCFYIPRLARGLLPRELLVGLFFSSATHFFVLVQMSHWSFYSVWTFVCFMSLCSLNCLLISRWELSSDKQVGEITFFTTKPDQMHRLRPVLILFIGMQVIACSTVIFAGRIPVFEMSVLSSAILLLVLDRSSLGSHLKPVLADFALFTPCVFLSLV
;
A
#
# COMPACT_ATOMS: atom_id res chain seq x y z
N MET A 1 21.78 22.97 0.97
CA MET A 1 21.33 21.60 1.24
C MET A 1 20.83 20.92 -0.04
N LEU A 2 20.01 21.56 -0.83
CA LEU A 2 19.55 21.07 -2.16
C LEU A 2 20.69 20.83 -3.17
N SER A 3 21.79 21.63 -3.12
CA SER A 3 22.95 21.48 -3.97
C SER A 3 23.74 20.17 -3.70
N LYS A 4 23.83 19.74 -2.44
CA LYS A 4 24.46 18.46 -2.06
C LYS A 4 23.60 17.23 -2.45
N LEU A 5 22.27 17.39 -2.53
CA LEU A 5 21.38 16.33 -3.02
C LEU A 5 21.52 16.18 -4.53
N SER A 6 21.57 17.29 -5.26
CA SER A 6 21.77 17.33 -6.72
C SER A 6 23.11 16.71 -7.13
N SER A 7 24.21 17.03 -6.42
CA SER A 7 25.53 16.47 -6.73
C SER A 7 25.59 14.95 -6.47
N ARG A 8 24.97 14.46 -5.40
CA ARG A 8 24.92 13.01 -5.12
C ARG A 8 24.07 12.23 -6.12
N ILE A 9 23.00 12.83 -6.62
CA ILE A 9 22.18 12.24 -7.70
C ILE A 9 23.01 12.17 -8.99
N PHE A 10 23.73 13.23 -9.33
CA PHE A 10 24.49 13.33 -10.59
C PHE A 10 25.73 12.43 -10.59
N GLU A 11 26.50 12.34 -9.47
CA GLU A 11 27.66 11.45 -9.36
C GLU A 11 27.29 9.96 -9.43
N ARG A 12 26.14 9.56 -8.86
CA ARG A 12 25.69 8.16 -8.93
C ARG A 12 25.23 7.74 -10.32
N THR A 13 24.73 8.66 -11.14
CA THR A 13 24.26 8.34 -12.50
C THR A 13 25.40 8.24 -13.52
N SER A 14 26.55 8.86 -13.27
CA SER A 14 27.72 8.77 -14.17
C SER A 14 28.53 7.47 -13.98
N HIS A 15 28.49 6.85 -12.78
CA HIS A 15 29.20 5.60 -12.51
C HIS A 15 28.38 4.31 -12.73
N ALA A 16 27.06 4.42 -12.96
CA ALA A 16 26.19 3.26 -13.19
C ALA A 16 26.24 2.68 -14.62
N SER A 17 27.03 3.28 -15.52
CA SER A 17 27.15 2.81 -16.90
C SER A 17 28.29 1.82 -17.16
N LEU A 18 29.07 1.44 -16.15
CA LEU A 18 30.19 0.50 -16.31
C LEU A 18 30.13 -0.60 -15.23
N SER A 19 29.83 -1.82 -15.70
CA SER A 19 30.04 -3.11 -15.04
C SER A 19 29.36 -3.31 -13.66
N CYS A 20 28.06 -3.61 -13.66
CA CYS A 20 27.52 -4.46 -12.62
C CYS A 20 27.79 -5.92 -13.02
N PRO A 21 28.53 -6.71 -12.25
CA PRO A 21 28.45 -8.15 -12.35
C PRO A 21 27.02 -8.50 -11.90
N VAL A 22 26.23 -9.03 -12.83
CA VAL A 22 25.02 -9.78 -12.50
C VAL A 22 25.51 -10.89 -11.57
N ALA A 23 25.26 -10.77 -10.27
CA ALA A 23 25.43 -11.88 -9.36
C ALA A 23 24.50 -12.96 -9.88
N GLU A 24 25.03 -13.93 -10.58
CA GLU A 24 24.38 -15.20 -10.88
C GLU A 24 23.97 -15.79 -9.53
N THR A 25 22.72 -15.58 -9.16
CA THR A 25 22.06 -16.42 -8.17
C THR A 25 21.97 -17.79 -8.80
N GLN A 26 22.92 -18.66 -8.44
CA GLN A 26 22.87 -20.09 -8.75
C GLN A 26 21.52 -20.65 -8.31
N GLY A 27 20.87 -21.29 -9.29
CA GLY A 27 19.94 -22.37 -9.08
C GLY A 27 18.53 -22.00 -8.68
N GLU A 28 17.74 -21.78 -9.70
CA GLU A 28 16.47 -22.45 -9.95
C GLU A 28 15.86 -21.82 -11.20
N ASN A 29 16.03 -22.50 -12.33
CA ASN A 29 15.30 -22.24 -13.57
C ASN A 29 13.82 -22.63 -13.36
N HIS A 30 13.12 -21.98 -12.45
CA HIS A 30 11.68 -21.92 -12.50
C HIS A 30 11.31 -20.93 -13.60
N VAL A 31 10.95 -21.45 -14.77
CA VAL A 31 10.24 -20.71 -15.80
C VAL A 31 8.90 -20.33 -15.17
N GLY A 32 8.86 -19.18 -14.46
CA GLY A 32 7.66 -18.65 -13.85
C GLY A 32 6.57 -18.52 -14.90
N THR A 33 5.35 -18.93 -14.55
CA THR A 33 4.19 -18.83 -15.45
C THR A 33 4.00 -17.39 -15.92
N SER A 34 3.36 -17.17 -17.07
CA SER A 34 3.04 -15.81 -17.56
C SER A 34 2.32 -14.98 -16.50
N LEU A 35 1.48 -15.62 -15.68
CA LEU A 35 0.76 -15.00 -14.59
C LEU A 35 1.70 -14.52 -13.47
N GLU A 36 2.67 -15.32 -13.07
CA GLU A 36 3.66 -14.92 -12.05
C GLU A 36 4.47 -13.70 -12.48
N LYS A 37 4.90 -13.66 -13.75
CA LYS A 37 5.58 -12.50 -14.33
C LYS A 37 4.71 -11.25 -14.33
N ALA A 38 3.43 -11.36 -14.68
CA ALA A 38 2.48 -10.25 -14.68
C ALA A 38 2.25 -9.72 -13.25
N ILE A 39 2.09 -10.60 -12.28
CA ILE A 39 1.92 -10.26 -10.86
C ILE A 39 3.16 -9.54 -10.32
N LEU A 40 4.35 -10.07 -10.58
CA LEU A 40 5.61 -9.43 -10.19
C LEU A 40 5.82 -8.08 -10.86
N LEU A 41 5.40 -7.92 -12.13
CA LEU A 41 5.47 -6.66 -12.84
C LEU A 41 4.54 -5.61 -12.22
N ALA A 42 3.28 -5.97 -11.90
CA ALA A 42 2.32 -5.07 -11.24
C ALA A 42 2.88 -4.56 -9.91
N ASN A 43 3.44 -5.44 -9.09
CA ASN A 43 4.11 -5.05 -7.85
C ASN A 43 5.34 -4.17 -8.12
N SER A 44 6.21 -4.52 -9.07
CA SER A 44 7.41 -3.74 -9.38
C SER A 44 7.10 -2.32 -9.88
N THR A 45 5.97 -2.15 -10.58
CA THR A 45 5.48 -0.84 -11.09
C THR A 45 4.60 -0.09 -10.09
N SER A 46 4.37 -0.63 -8.87
CA SER A 46 3.48 -0.05 -7.84
C SER A 46 2.02 0.08 -8.27
N LEU A 47 1.53 -0.78 -9.16
CA LEU A 47 0.15 -0.74 -9.65
C LEU A 47 -0.82 -1.52 -8.76
N ASP A 48 -0.34 -2.42 -7.95
CA ASP A 48 -1.12 -3.24 -7.01
C ASP A 48 -1.94 -2.38 -6.05
N ALA A 49 -1.31 -1.48 -5.30
CA ALA A 49 -2.00 -0.62 -4.33
C ALA A 49 -3.05 0.32 -4.94
N PRO A 50 -2.82 1.03 -6.07
CA PRO A 50 -3.87 1.80 -6.75
C PRO A 50 -5.10 0.98 -7.13
N PHE A 51 -4.93 -0.23 -7.65
CA PHE A 51 -6.06 -1.10 -7.98
C PHE A 51 -6.82 -1.53 -6.73
N VAL A 52 -6.14 -1.90 -5.64
CA VAL A 52 -6.79 -2.15 -4.34
C VAL A 52 -7.62 -0.95 -3.92
N GLY A 53 -7.06 0.27 -3.96
CA GLY A 53 -7.77 1.49 -3.60
C GLY A 53 -9.04 1.72 -4.41
N VAL A 54 -8.97 1.57 -5.73
CA VAL A 54 -10.12 1.72 -6.65
C VAL A 54 -11.21 0.70 -6.36
N ILE A 55 -10.86 -0.57 -6.17
CA ILE A 55 -11.79 -1.66 -5.88
C ILE A 55 -12.51 -1.42 -4.55
N TRP A 56 -11.78 -0.97 -3.52
CA TRP A 56 -12.40 -0.67 -2.23
C TRP A 56 -13.21 0.62 -2.26
N LEU A 57 -12.82 1.65 -3.02
CA LEU A 57 -13.68 2.81 -3.24
C LEU A 57 -15.00 2.40 -3.91
N TRP A 58 -14.97 1.50 -4.90
CA TRP A 58 -16.17 0.94 -5.52
C TRP A 58 -17.03 0.18 -4.49
N CYS A 59 -16.42 -0.64 -3.63
CA CYS A 59 -17.11 -1.31 -2.53
C CYS A 59 -17.78 -0.31 -1.57
N PHE A 60 -17.08 0.75 -1.17
CA PHE A 60 -17.63 1.78 -0.29
C PHE A 60 -18.73 2.59 -0.97
N SER A 61 -18.57 2.96 -2.25
CA SER A 61 -19.61 3.68 -2.99
C SER A 61 -20.91 2.88 -3.05
N HIS A 62 -20.81 1.57 -3.28
CA HIS A 62 -21.96 0.68 -3.26
C HIS A 62 -22.56 0.54 -1.86
N PHE A 63 -21.73 0.31 -0.84
CA PHE A 63 -22.15 0.16 0.55
C PHE A 63 -22.88 1.39 1.10
N TYR A 64 -22.42 2.60 0.76
CA TYR A 64 -23.02 3.86 1.20
C TYR A 64 -24.04 4.43 0.21
N SER A 65 -24.31 3.75 -0.90
CA SER A 65 -25.15 4.25 -1.99
C SER A 65 -24.75 5.65 -2.46
N SER A 66 -23.42 5.92 -2.45
CA SER A 66 -22.86 7.20 -2.87
C SER A 66 -22.61 7.21 -4.37
N SER A 67 -22.97 8.32 -5.04
CA SER A 67 -22.71 8.51 -6.47
C SER A 67 -21.26 8.95 -6.69
N ILE A 68 -20.36 7.99 -6.81
CA ILE A 68 -18.94 8.25 -7.11
C ILE A 68 -18.74 8.25 -8.62
N GLU A 69 -18.27 9.37 -9.15
CA GLU A 69 -18.01 9.53 -10.59
C GLU A 69 -16.65 8.99 -10.99
N ILE A 70 -16.46 8.72 -12.27
CA ILE A 70 -15.20 8.13 -12.80
C ILE A 70 -13.95 8.96 -12.46
N HIS A 71 -14.08 10.28 -12.38
CA HIS A 71 -12.96 11.14 -12.06
C HIS A 71 -12.43 10.92 -10.62
N HIS A 72 -13.27 10.54 -9.65
CA HIS A 72 -12.84 10.21 -8.29
C HIS A 72 -11.95 8.94 -8.28
N TYR A 73 -12.32 7.92 -9.07
CA TYR A 73 -11.51 6.70 -9.22
C TYR A 73 -10.16 6.99 -9.86
N LEU A 74 -10.15 7.82 -10.91
CA LEU A 74 -8.90 8.20 -11.59
C LEU A 74 -7.97 9.01 -10.69
N ILE A 75 -8.52 9.93 -9.89
CA ILE A 75 -7.75 10.73 -8.93
C ILE A 75 -7.20 9.82 -7.83
N LEU A 76 -8.02 8.95 -7.24
CA LEU A 76 -7.57 8.02 -6.21
C LEU A 76 -6.46 7.11 -6.74
N PHE A 77 -6.65 6.54 -7.93
CA PHE A 77 -5.64 5.72 -8.59
C PHE A 77 -4.31 6.47 -8.74
N SER A 78 -4.36 7.69 -9.29
CA SER A 78 -3.18 8.50 -9.55
C SER A 78 -2.45 8.90 -8.27
N VAL A 79 -3.18 9.37 -7.25
CA VAL A 79 -2.61 9.80 -5.96
C VAL A 79 -1.99 8.62 -5.22
N THR A 80 -2.65 7.47 -5.23
CA THR A 80 -2.13 6.24 -4.62
C THR A 80 -0.86 5.79 -5.34
N TRP A 81 -0.87 5.77 -6.68
CA TRP A 81 0.32 5.42 -7.46
C TRP A 81 1.48 6.38 -7.21
N LEU A 82 1.22 7.69 -7.19
CA LEU A 82 2.23 8.71 -6.89
C LEU A 82 2.86 8.51 -5.50
N SER A 83 2.06 8.15 -4.51
CA SER A 83 2.53 7.90 -3.15
C SER A 83 3.44 6.67 -3.08
N TYR A 84 3.01 5.54 -3.65
CA TYR A 84 3.78 4.29 -3.65
C TYR A 84 5.02 4.34 -4.54
N ALA A 85 4.89 4.89 -5.75
CA ALA A 85 6.04 5.07 -6.64
C ALA A 85 7.04 6.08 -6.08
N GLY A 86 6.55 7.15 -5.42
CA GLY A 86 7.37 8.15 -4.73
C GLY A 86 8.17 7.55 -3.57
N ASP A 87 7.55 6.71 -2.73
CA ASP A 87 8.24 5.99 -1.65
C ASP A 87 9.38 5.12 -2.21
N ARG A 88 9.14 4.37 -3.28
CA ARG A 88 10.18 3.56 -3.95
C ARG A 88 11.30 4.37 -4.59
N LEU A 89 10.97 5.55 -5.16
CA LEU A 89 12.00 6.47 -5.66
C LEU A 89 12.88 6.99 -4.53
N LEU A 90 12.29 7.35 -3.38
CA LEU A 90 13.02 7.78 -2.18
C LEU A 90 13.91 6.66 -1.64
N ASP A 91 13.41 5.44 -1.57
CA ASP A 91 14.19 4.28 -1.14
C ASP A 91 15.36 3.99 -2.10
N SER A 92 15.15 4.16 -3.41
CA SER A 92 16.24 3.99 -4.40
C SER A 92 17.39 4.97 -4.21
N ILE A 93 17.12 6.18 -3.66
CA ILE A 93 18.12 7.18 -3.33
C ILE A 93 18.86 6.83 -2.04
N ARG A 94 18.15 6.22 -1.07
CA ARG A 94 18.68 5.92 0.26
C ARG A 94 19.51 4.65 0.32
N MET A 95 19.10 3.61 -0.41
CA MET A 95 19.72 2.29 -0.33
C MET A 95 21.11 2.27 -0.98
N PRO A 96 22.15 1.78 -0.30
CA PRO A 96 23.46 1.60 -0.90
C PRO A 96 23.41 0.66 -2.11
N ALA A 97 24.16 0.99 -3.17
CA ALA A 97 24.20 0.20 -4.40
C ALA A 97 24.76 -1.24 -4.22
N ALA A 98 25.52 -1.46 -3.15
CA ALA A 98 26.24 -2.71 -2.86
C ALA A 98 25.38 -3.81 -2.18
N LEU A 99 24.16 -3.49 -1.74
CA LEU A 99 23.33 -4.47 -1.04
C LEU A 99 22.39 -5.20 -2.00
N ALA A 100 22.18 -6.49 -1.75
CA ALA A 100 21.17 -7.28 -2.45
C ALA A 100 19.77 -6.69 -2.16
N LYS A 101 19.14 -6.14 -3.19
CA LYS A 101 17.85 -5.46 -3.07
C LYS A 101 16.70 -6.43 -3.38
N PRO A 102 15.54 -6.33 -2.68
CA PRO A 102 14.32 -6.97 -3.11
C PRO A 102 13.97 -6.62 -4.57
N HIS A 103 13.35 -7.53 -5.31
CA HIS A 103 13.02 -7.35 -6.74
C HIS A 103 12.33 -6.00 -7.06
N ARG A 104 11.41 -5.56 -6.19
CA ARG A 104 10.71 -4.28 -6.32
C ARG A 104 11.64 -3.06 -6.30
N HIS A 105 12.73 -3.09 -5.53
CA HIS A 105 13.70 -2.00 -5.44
C HIS A 105 14.75 -2.06 -6.56
N VAL A 106 15.01 -3.23 -7.13
CA VAL A 106 15.87 -3.39 -8.29
C VAL A 106 15.27 -2.65 -9.49
N PHE A 107 13.97 -2.84 -9.74
CA PHE A 107 13.27 -2.17 -10.84
C PHE A 107 13.37 -0.65 -10.71
N SER A 108 13.02 -0.08 -9.56
CA SER A 108 13.05 1.38 -9.35
C SER A 108 14.48 1.96 -9.40
N THR A 109 15.50 1.15 -9.12
CA THR A 109 16.91 1.59 -9.25
C THR A 109 17.36 1.60 -10.71
N ILE A 110 17.03 0.55 -11.48
CA ILE A 110 17.42 0.45 -12.90
C ILE A 110 16.68 1.51 -13.74
N TYR A 111 15.38 1.68 -13.51
CA TYR A 111 14.53 2.59 -14.26
C TYR A 111 14.31 3.93 -13.55
N PHE A 112 15.26 4.38 -12.72
CA PHE A 112 15.10 5.60 -11.92
C PHE A 112 14.76 6.84 -12.74
N LYS A 113 15.50 7.11 -13.85
CA LYS A 113 15.28 8.30 -14.68
C LYS A 113 13.91 8.30 -15.37
N PRO A 114 13.50 7.25 -16.11
CA PRO A 114 12.18 7.23 -16.70
C PRO A 114 11.07 7.21 -15.66
N LEU A 115 11.28 6.57 -14.51
CA LEU A 115 10.28 6.51 -13.45
C LEU A 115 10.05 7.89 -12.80
N ILE A 116 11.10 8.67 -12.52
CA ILE A 116 10.94 10.03 -11.99
C ILE A 116 10.29 10.96 -13.02
N PHE A 117 10.62 10.82 -14.29
CA PHE A 117 9.98 11.60 -15.36
C PHE A 117 8.48 11.29 -15.44
N THR A 118 8.12 10.00 -15.44
CA THR A 118 6.71 9.55 -15.43
C THR A 118 6.00 10.02 -14.17
N TRP A 119 6.66 9.94 -13.01
CA TRP A 119 6.12 10.40 -11.75
C TRP A 119 5.78 11.90 -11.77
N VAL A 120 6.69 12.74 -12.25
CA VAL A 120 6.46 14.18 -12.39
C VAL A 120 5.34 14.46 -13.39
N LEU A 121 5.33 13.78 -14.54
CA LEU A 121 4.27 13.94 -15.54
C LEU A 121 2.90 13.58 -14.98
N VAL A 122 2.77 12.43 -14.33
CA VAL A 122 1.51 12.00 -13.70
C VAL A 122 1.11 12.96 -12.59
N ALA A 123 2.06 13.47 -11.79
CA ALA A 123 1.76 14.47 -10.75
C ALA A 123 1.16 15.75 -11.33
N VAL A 124 1.78 16.30 -12.39
CA VAL A 124 1.28 17.50 -13.05
C VAL A 124 -0.10 17.27 -13.66
N LEU A 125 -0.28 16.17 -14.40
CA LEU A 125 -1.57 15.82 -15.01
C LEU A 125 -2.65 15.60 -13.95
N SER A 126 -2.31 14.94 -12.84
CA SER A 126 -3.25 14.71 -11.72
C SER A 126 -3.66 16.03 -11.06
N ILE A 127 -2.74 16.98 -10.87
CA ILE A 127 -3.06 18.31 -10.32
C ILE A 127 -4.01 19.06 -11.26
N LEU A 128 -3.73 19.10 -12.55
CA LEU A 128 -4.59 19.76 -13.53
C LEU A 128 -5.98 19.13 -13.57
N TYR A 129 -6.05 17.79 -13.55
CA TYR A 129 -7.29 17.04 -13.55
C TYR A 129 -8.11 17.28 -12.27
N LEU A 130 -7.46 17.23 -11.11
CA LEU A 130 -8.06 17.50 -9.81
C LEU A 130 -8.65 18.92 -9.73
N LEU A 131 -7.92 19.95 -10.18
CA LEU A 131 -8.38 21.33 -10.19
C LEU A 131 -9.58 21.56 -11.12
N HIS A 132 -9.74 20.73 -12.13
CA HIS A 132 -10.84 20.83 -13.10
C HIS A 132 -12.12 20.12 -12.62
N PHE A 133 -12.00 18.96 -11.97
CA PHE A 133 -13.13 18.10 -11.66
C PHE A 133 -13.60 18.14 -10.22
N LEU A 134 -12.71 18.41 -9.25
CA LEU A 134 -13.09 18.39 -7.83
C LEU A 134 -13.73 19.68 -7.37
N SER A 135 -14.69 19.55 -6.46
CA SER A 135 -15.29 20.64 -5.72
C SER A 135 -14.29 21.32 -4.77
N ARG A 136 -14.56 22.57 -4.37
CA ARG A 136 -13.71 23.29 -3.41
C ARG A 136 -13.59 22.57 -2.07
N ALA A 137 -14.66 21.89 -1.63
CA ALA A 137 -14.64 21.12 -0.39
C ALA A 137 -13.71 19.91 -0.48
N GLU A 138 -13.79 19.15 -1.57
CA GLU A 138 -12.91 18.00 -1.84
C GLU A 138 -11.44 18.45 -1.94
N ILE A 139 -11.18 19.55 -2.63
CA ILE A 139 -9.82 20.11 -2.72
C ILE A 139 -9.32 20.50 -1.32
N GLY A 140 -10.13 21.18 -0.52
CA GLY A 140 -9.75 21.61 0.84
C GLY A 140 -9.41 20.43 1.75
N TRP A 141 -10.26 19.43 1.83
CA TRP A 141 -10.01 18.22 2.60
C TRP A 141 -8.84 17.40 2.04
N GLY A 142 -8.71 17.33 0.70
CA GLY A 142 -7.59 16.67 0.03
C GLY A 142 -6.25 17.32 0.37
N ILE A 143 -6.18 18.66 0.43
CA ILE A 143 -4.98 19.38 0.88
C ILE A 143 -4.65 19.03 2.33
N CYS A 144 -5.63 18.99 3.24
CA CYS A 144 -5.39 18.57 4.62
C CYS A 144 -4.77 17.16 4.68
N LEU A 145 -5.32 16.20 3.94
CA LEU A 145 -4.80 14.85 3.90
C LEU A 145 -3.38 14.80 3.30
N LEU A 146 -3.13 15.56 2.23
CA LEU A 146 -1.82 15.67 1.60
C LEU A 146 -0.77 16.28 2.55
N VAL A 147 -1.13 17.31 3.31
CA VAL A 147 -0.25 17.91 4.32
C VAL A 147 0.10 16.92 5.40
N LEU A 148 -0.87 16.18 5.95
CA LEU A 148 -0.63 15.13 6.95
C LEU A 148 0.29 14.03 6.41
N LEU A 149 0.04 13.56 5.19
CA LEU A 149 0.88 12.58 4.51
C LEU A 149 2.31 13.10 4.28
N SER A 150 2.44 14.37 3.87
CA SER A 150 3.73 15.02 3.67
C SER A 150 4.51 15.15 4.97
N ILE A 151 3.86 15.54 6.07
CA ILE A 151 4.47 15.60 7.41
C ILE A 151 4.97 14.20 7.81
N TYR A 152 4.18 13.16 7.56
CA TYR A 152 4.59 11.77 7.81
C TYR A 152 5.83 11.38 7.01
N PHE A 153 5.83 11.58 5.68
CA PHE A 153 6.97 11.25 4.83
C PHE A 153 8.22 12.04 5.20
N LEU A 154 8.09 13.35 5.45
CA LEU A 154 9.20 14.19 5.90
C LEU A 154 9.70 13.75 7.28
N GLY A 155 8.80 13.42 8.21
CA GLY A 155 9.15 12.87 9.52
C GLY A 155 9.95 11.57 9.41
N CYS A 156 9.51 10.62 8.61
CA CYS A 156 10.26 9.39 8.34
C CYS A 156 11.60 9.66 7.65
N PHE A 157 11.65 10.69 6.80
CA PHE A 157 12.86 11.03 6.07
C PHE A 157 13.92 11.71 6.94
N TYR A 158 13.54 12.71 7.73
CA TYR A 158 14.48 13.56 8.48
C TYR A 158 14.70 13.12 9.92
N ILE A 159 13.70 12.48 10.54
CA ILE A 159 13.72 12.12 11.96
C ILE A 159 13.32 10.64 12.13
N PRO A 160 14.16 9.69 11.68
CA PRO A 160 13.84 8.26 11.77
C PRO A 160 13.59 7.77 13.21
N ARG A 161 14.15 8.48 14.23
CA ARG A 161 13.93 8.16 15.64
C ARG A 161 12.53 8.53 16.13
N LEU A 162 11.93 9.59 15.60
CA LEU A 162 10.57 10.00 15.94
C LEU A 162 9.53 9.02 15.36
N ALA A 163 9.75 8.58 14.14
CA ALA A 163 8.93 7.55 13.49
C ALA A 163 8.96 6.21 14.25
N ARG A 164 10.07 5.88 14.95
CA ARG A 164 10.18 4.67 15.79
C ARG A 164 9.36 4.74 17.08
N GLY A 165 9.09 5.92 17.62
CA GLY A 165 8.53 6.10 18.96
C GLY A 165 7.02 6.30 19.00
N LEU A 166 6.43 6.93 18.02
CA LEU A 166 5.03 7.37 18.05
C LEU A 166 4.04 6.32 17.51
N LEU A 167 4.23 5.88 16.28
CA LEU A 167 3.36 4.85 15.67
C LEU A 167 4.18 4.01 14.68
N PRO A 168 3.96 2.68 14.61
CA PRO A 168 4.57 1.84 13.59
C PRO A 168 4.20 2.33 12.18
N ARG A 169 5.18 2.32 11.26
CA ARG A 169 5.00 2.70 9.85
C ARG A 169 3.81 1.98 9.22
N GLU A 170 3.67 0.71 9.52
CA GLU A 170 2.63 -0.16 8.99
C GLU A 170 1.21 0.28 9.39
N LEU A 171 1.05 0.78 10.61
CA LEU A 171 -0.24 1.33 11.06
C LEU A 171 -0.56 2.66 10.37
N LEU A 172 0.45 3.52 10.18
CA LEU A 172 0.28 4.79 9.48
C LEU A 172 -0.03 4.59 8.00
N VAL A 173 0.61 3.63 7.33
CA VAL A 173 0.27 3.25 5.95
C VAL A 173 -1.18 2.79 5.88
N GLY A 174 -1.63 1.92 6.79
CA GLY A 174 -3.04 1.48 6.86
C GLY A 174 -4.00 2.64 7.09
N LEU A 175 -3.65 3.58 7.97
CA LEU A 175 -4.45 4.78 8.25
C LEU A 175 -4.58 5.66 7.01
N PHE A 176 -3.46 6.02 6.37
CA PHE A 176 -3.48 6.90 5.19
C PHE A 176 -4.15 6.24 4.00
N PHE A 177 -3.91 4.95 3.78
CA PHE A 177 -4.54 4.21 2.68
C PHE A 177 -6.06 4.11 2.89
N SER A 178 -6.52 3.81 4.10
CA SER A 178 -7.94 3.82 4.44
C SER A 178 -8.55 5.21 4.31
N SER A 179 -7.85 6.26 4.75
CA SER A 179 -8.30 7.65 4.61
C SER A 179 -8.47 8.05 3.14
N ALA A 180 -7.49 7.73 2.29
CA ALA A 180 -7.55 8.03 0.87
C ALA A 180 -8.70 7.28 0.16
N THR A 181 -8.89 6.01 0.50
CA THR A 181 -9.92 5.16 -0.12
C THR A 181 -11.34 5.53 0.29
N HIS A 182 -11.55 5.96 1.55
CA HIS A 182 -12.85 6.44 2.02
C HIS A 182 -13.13 7.90 1.67
N PHE A 183 -12.12 8.64 1.24
CA PHE A 183 -12.13 10.10 1.13
C PHE A 183 -13.36 10.64 0.42
N PHE A 184 -13.60 10.22 -0.81
CA PHE A 184 -14.70 10.75 -1.63
C PHE A 184 -16.08 10.41 -1.09
N VAL A 185 -16.22 9.24 -0.47
CA VAL A 185 -17.46 8.83 0.18
C VAL A 185 -17.72 9.66 1.43
N LEU A 186 -16.70 9.83 2.29
CA LEU A 186 -16.84 10.58 3.55
C LEU A 186 -17.08 12.07 3.34
N VAL A 187 -16.50 12.68 2.30
CA VAL A 187 -16.74 14.11 1.98
C VAL A 187 -18.16 14.36 1.49
N GLN A 188 -18.80 13.37 0.84
CA GLN A 188 -20.20 13.46 0.37
C GLN A 188 -21.21 13.20 1.48
N MET A 189 -20.79 12.61 2.62
CA MET A 189 -21.71 12.31 3.73
C MET A 189 -22.03 13.56 4.54
N SER A 190 -23.33 13.84 4.75
CA SER A 190 -23.78 14.94 5.63
C SER A 190 -23.58 14.64 7.11
N HIS A 191 -23.62 13.37 7.51
CA HIS A 191 -23.47 12.92 8.89
C HIS A 191 -22.66 11.63 8.98
N TRP A 192 -21.73 11.57 9.90
CA TRP A 192 -20.98 10.35 10.21
C TRP A 192 -21.86 9.43 11.07
N SER A 193 -22.02 8.20 10.61
CA SER A 193 -22.72 7.15 11.34
C SER A 193 -21.74 6.22 12.04
N PHE A 194 -22.22 5.42 12.99
CA PHE A 194 -21.43 4.34 13.56
C PHE A 194 -20.83 3.43 12.49
N TYR A 195 -21.60 3.15 11.42
CA TYR A 195 -21.13 2.32 10.31
C TYR A 195 -19.97 2.94 9.53
N SER A 196 -19.91 4.26 9.36
CA SER A 196 -18.78 4.91 8.67
C SER A 196 -17.49 4.80 9.47
N VAL A 197 -17.57 4.93 10.79
CA VAL A 197 -16.41 4.70 11.67
C VAL A 197 -16.02 3.21 11.66
N TRP A 198 -17.00 2.30 11.73
CA TRP A 198 -16.76 0.86 11.71
C TRP A 198 -16.05 0.40 10.44
N THR A 199 -16.56 0.73 9.26
CA THR A 199 -15.94 0.33 7.99
C THR A 199 -14.55 0.92 7.83
N PHE A 200 -14.37 2.18 8.24
CA PHE A 200 -13.06 2.84 8.23
C PHE A 200 -12.06 2.08 9.11
N VAL A 201 -12.42 1.78 10.37
CA VAL A 201 -11.53 1.09 11.32
C VAL A 201 -11.25 -0.35 10.87
N CYS A 202 -12.26 -1.06 10.35
CA CYS A 202 -12.06 -2.43 9.84
C CYS A 202 -11.11 -2.45 8.65
N PHE A 203 -11.30 -1.55 7.68
CA PHE A 203 -10.43 -1.49 6.51
C PHE A 203 -9.02 -1.01 6.86
N MET A 204 -8.88 0.00 7.71
CA MET A 204 -7.60 0.44 8.27
C MET A 204 -6.86 -0.71 8.94
N SER A 205 -7.57 -1.49 9.77
CA SER A 205 -6.99 -2.65 10.48
C SER A 205 -6.55 -3.74 9.50
N LEU A 206 -7.36 -4.02 8.46
CA LEU A 206 -7.01 -4.98 7.42
C LEU A 206 -5.73 -4.56 6.68
N CYS A 207 -5.64 -3.30 6.23
CA CYS A 207 -4.46 -2.76 5.56
C CYS A 207 -3.22 -2.77 6.47
N SER A 208 -3.39 -2.43 7.75
CA SER A 208 -2.30 -2.48 8.73
C SER A 208 -1.81 -3.90 8.97
N LEU A 209 -2.72 -4.89 9.08
CA LEU A 209 -2.37 -6.30 9.20
C LEU A 209 -1.65 -6.82 7.96
N ASN A 210 -2.07 -6.40 6.76
CA ASN A 210 -1.38 -6.69 5.51
C ASN A 210 0.08 -6.21 5.57
N CYS A 211 0.30 -4.94 5.89
CA CYS A 211 1.63 -4.34 5.99
C CYS A 211 2.48 -5.03 7.08
N LEU A 212 1.90 -5.36 8.24
CA LEU A 212 2.61 -6.07 9.31
C LEU A 212 3.03 -7.49 8.90
N LEU A 213 2.19 -8.21 8.15
CA LEU A 213 2.55 -9.53 7.63
C LEU A 213 3.69 -9.44 6.63
N ILE A 214 3.66 -8.48 5.71
CA ILE A 214 4.74 -8.22 4.76
C ILE A 214 6.04 -7.92 5.50
N SER A 215 6.02 -6.98 6.46
CA SER A 215 7.18 -6.63 7.30
C SER A 215 7.76 -7.85 8.06
N ARG A 216 6.88 -8.78 8.49
CA ARG A 216 7.33 -10.03 9.12
C ARG A 216 8.04 -10.98 8.15
N TRP A 217 7.51 -11.13 6.94
CA TRP A 217 8.10 -12.03 5.94
C TRP A 217 9.41 -11.46 5.36
N GLU A 218 9.54 -10.15 5.30
CA GLU A 218 10.72 -9.45 4.77
C GLU A 218 11.75 -9.09 5.85
N LEU A 219 11.56 -9.49 7.12
CA LEU A 219 12.40 -9.11 8.26
C LEU A 219 13.91 -9.33 8.03
N SER A 220 14.30 -10.42 7.38
CA SER A 220 15.71 -10.71 7.08
C SER A 220 16.29 -9.72 6.07
N SER A 221 15.53 -9.38 5.04
CA SER A 221 15.89 -8.41 4.02
C SER A 221 15.94 -6.98 4.61
N ASP A 222 14.91 -6.59 5.37
CA ASP A 222 14.82 -5.28 6.01
C ASP A 222 16.00 -5.02 6.97
N LYS A 223 16.40 -6.04 7.73
CA LYS A 223 17.59 -5.95 8.59
C LYS A 223 18.88 -5.75 7.79
N GLN A 224 19.03 -6.42 6.65
CA GLN A 224 20.23 -6.29 5.81
C GLN A 224 20.37 -4.89 5.21
N VAL A 225 19.25 -4.29 4.77
CA VAL A 225 19.26 -2.93 4.20
C VAL A 225 19.13 -1.83 5.27
N GLY A 226 18.95 -2.20 6.54
CA GLY A 226 18.80 -1.25 7.65
C GLY A 226 17.45 -0.53 7.65
N GLU A 227 16.42 -1.13 7.05
CA GLU A 227 15.07 -0.57 7.03
C GLU A 227 14.43 -0.65 8.43
N ILE A 228 13.68 0.41 8.79
CA ILE A 228 13.05 0.52 10.09
C ILE A 228 11.59 0.16 9.93
N THR A 229 11.25 -1.07 10.33
CA THR A 229 9.90 -1.60 10.37
C THR A 229 9.51 -1.95 11.80
N PHE A 230 8.23 -2.28 12.03
CA PHE A 230 7.78 -2.69 13.37
C PHE A 230 8.58 -3.87 13.90
N PHE A 231 8.82 -4.89 13.09
CA PHE A 231 9.51 -6.09 13.54
C PHE A 231 11.05 -5.98 13.52
N THR A 232 11.64 -5.06 12.78
CA THR A 232 13.07 -4.76 12.95
C THR A 232 13.33 -4.08 14.29
N THR A 233 12.33 -3.32 14.80
CA THR A 233 12.41 -2.61 16.08
C THR A 233 11.97 -3.48 17.27
N LYS A 234 10.93 -4.32 17.08
CA LYS A 234 10.31 -5.16 18.13
C LYS A 234 10.13 -6.60 17.66
N PRO A 235 11.22 -7.37 17.44
CA PRO A 235 11.15 -8.72 16.89
C PRO A 235 10.41 -9.71 17.83
N ASP A 236 10.42 -9.46 19.11
CA ASP A 236 9.72 -10.23 20.15
C ASP A 236 8.18 -10.19 20.00
N GLN A 237 7.63 -9.19 19.31
CA GLN A 237 6.19 -9.08 19.08
C GLN A 237 5.66 -9.93 17.90
N MET A 238 6.53 -10.56 17.12
CA MET A 238 6.13 -11.34 15.93
C MET A 238 5.15 -12.46 16.23
N HIS A 239 5.27 -13.11 17.41
CA HIS A 239 4.39 -14.21 17.82
C HIS A 239 2.94 -13.77 18.07
N ARG A 240 2.72 -12.46 18.33
CA ARG A 240 1.39 -11.89 18.61
C ARG A 240 0.58 -11.60 17.34
N LEU A 241 1.21 -11.51 16.18
CA LEU A 241 0.53 -11.11 14.95
C LEU A 241 -0.55 -12.12 14.52
N ARG A 242 -0.26 -13.42 14.58
CA ARG A 242 -1.24 -14.48 14.26
C ARG A 242 -2.47 -14.46 15.19
N PRO A 243 -2.33 -14.46 16.53
CA PRO A 243 -3.45 -14.28 17.43
C PRO A 243 -4.31 -13.04 17.12
N VAL A 244 -3.67 -11.90 16.82
CA VAL A 244 -4.38 -10.66 16.44
C VAL A 244 -5.17 -10.85 15.16
N LEU A 245 -4.57 -11.47 14.13
CA LEU A 245 -5.26 -11.76 12.87
C LEU A 245 -6.44 -12.71 13.07
N ILE A 246 -6.29 -13.76 13.89
CA ILE A 246 -7.38 -14.70 14.22
C ILE A 246 -8.51 -13.98 14.99
N LEU A 247 -8.17 -13.11 15.93
CA LEU A 247 -9.15 -12.31 16.66
C LEU A 247 -9.90 -11.37 15.70
N PHE A 248 -9.19 -10.74 14.78
CA PHE A 248 -9.80 -9.89 13.75
C PHE A 248 -10.76 -10.68 12.85
N ILE A 249 -10.39 -11.90 12.42
CA ILE A 249 -11.27 -12.81 11.66
C ILE A 249 -12.52 -13.14 12.49
N GLY A 250 -12.37 -13.49 13.76
CA GLY A 250 -13.51 -13.78 14.66
C GLY A 250 -14.46 -12.59 14.78
N MET A 251 -13.93 -11.38 14.92
CA MET A 251 -14.73 -10.16 14.94
C MET A 251 -15.50 -9.94 13.63
N GLN A 252 -14.88 -10.21 12.46
CA GLN A 252 -15.54 -10.09 11.17
C GLN A 252 -16.62 -11.16 10.95
N VAL A 253 -16.45 -12.37 11.49
CA VAL A 253 -17.49 -13.41 11.46
C VAL A 253 -18.72 -12.95 12.25
N ILE A 254 -18.52 -12.36 13.42
CA ILE A 254 -19.62 -11.79 14.23
C ILE A 254 -20.31 -10.66 13.46
N ALA A 255 -19.53 -9.75 12.85
CA ALA A 255 -20.06 -8.65 12.05
C ALA A 255 -20.90 -9.16 10.84
N CYS A 256 -20.39 -10.13 10.08
CA CYS A 256 -21.14 -10.79 9.00
C CYS A 256 -22.48 -11.37 9.52
N SER A 257 -22.42 -12.10 10.63
CA SER A 257 -23.62 -12.72 11.23
C SER A 257 -24.64 -11.67 11.63
N THR A 258 -24.24 -10.56 12.25
CA THR A 258 -25.17 -9.48 12.65
C THR A 258 -25.85 -8.82 11.47
N VAL A 259 -25.13 -8.60 10.36
CA VAL A 259 -25.69 -8.02 9.11
C VAL A 259 -26.68 -8.99 8.46
N ILE A 260 -26.36 -10.30 8.42
CA ILE A 260 -27.25 -11.35 7.91
C ILE A 260 -28.52 -11.44 8.75
N PHE A 261 -28.41 -11.44 10.08
CA PHE A 261 -29.58 -11.44 10.97
C PHE A 261 -30.46 -10.19 10.79
N ALA A 262 -29.88 -9.06 10.37
CA ALA A 262 -30.62 -7.86 10.00
C ALA A 262 -31.26 -7.94 8.60
N GLY A 263 -31.20 -9.09 7.91
CA GLY A 263 -31.76 -9.31 6.57
C GLY A 263 -31.02 -8.59 5.45
N ARG A 264 -29.75 -8.24 5.64
CA ARG A 264 -28.92 -7.55 4.64
C ARG A 264 -27.79 -8.46 4.14
N ILE A 265 -27.32 -8.19 2.92
CA ILE A 265 -26.14 -8.88 2.35
C ILE A 265 -24.90 -8.18 2.87
N PRO A 266 -24.00 -8.89 3.60
CA PRO A 266 -22.82 -8.30 4.24
C PRO A 266 -21.63 -8.21 3.27
N VAL A 267 -21.78 -7.52 2.13
CA VAL A 267 -20.74 -7.46 1.08
C VAL A 267 -19.40 -6.93 1.61
N PHE A 268 -19.45 -5.85 2.38
CA PHE A 268 -18.25 -5.27 2.97
C PHE A 268 -17.58 -6.23 3.96
N GLU A 269 -18.36 -6.76 4.91
CA GLU A 269 -17.87 -7.66 5.96
C GLU A 269 -17.32 -8.95 5.38
N MET A 270 -18.00 -9.53 4.36
CA MET A 270 -17.50 -10.72 3.63
C MET A 270 -16.21 -10.43 2.89
N SER A 271 -16.08 -9.25 2.29
CA SER A 271 -14.84 -8.84 1.62
C SER A 271 -13.68 -8.73 2.59
N VAL A 272 -13.89 -8.06 3.73
CA VAL A 272 -12.86 -7.92 4.80
C VAL A 272 -12.50 -9.29 5.38
N LEU A 273 -13.52 -10.11 5.70
CA LEU A 273 -13.35 -11.46 6.24
C LEU A 273 -12.53 -12.35 5.30
N SER A 274 -12.90 -12.37 4.03
CA SER A 274 -12.22 -13.19 3.02
C SER A 274 -10.77 -12.74 2.81
N SER A 275 -10.51 -11.42 2.76
CA SER A 275 -9.15 -10.88 2.72
C SER A 275 -8.33 -11.33 3.94
N ALA A 276 -8.89 -11.23 5.14
CA ALA A 276 -8.20 -11.63 6.37
C ALA A 276 -7.91 -13.15 6.40
N ILE A 277 -8.84 -13.98 5.92
CA ILE A 277 -8.63 -15.43 5.78
C ILE A 277 -7.53 -15.73 4.78
N LEU A 278 -7.51 -15.08 3.60
CA LEU A 278 -6.46 -15.24 2.61
C LEU A 278 -5.09 -14.85 3.17
N LEU A 279 -5.00 -13.76 3.91
CA LEU A 279 -3.77 -13.36 4.60
C LEU A 279 -3.31 -14.43 5.61
N LEU A 280 -4.22 -15.03 6.37
CA LEU A 280 -3.90 -16.12 7.31
C LEU A 280 -3.41 -17.38 6.57
N VAL A 281 -4.02 -17.71 5.44
CA VAL A 281 -3.60 -18.85 4.59
C VAL A 281 -2.21 -18.59 4.01
N LEU A 282 -1.95 -17.39 3.50
CA LEU A 282 -0.63 -16.98 3.01
C LEU A 282 0.43 -17.06 4.10
N ASP A 283 0.09 -16.65 5.33
CA ASP A 283 1.01 -16.72 6.45
C ASP A 283 1.40 -18.14 6.84
N ARG A 284 0.50 -19.11 6.65
CA ARG A 284 0.73 -20.54 6.91
C ARG A 284 1.34 -21.28 5.72
N SER A 285 1.28 -20.71 4.52
CA SER A 285 1.79 -21.37 3.31
C SER A 285 3.31 -21.50 3.34
N SER A 286 3.83 -22.47 2.58
CA SER A 286 5.27 -22.68 2.34
C SER A 286 5.80 -21.87 1.15
N LEU A 287 5.03 -20.90 0.63
CA LEU A 287 5.44 -20.05 -0.49
C LEU A 287 6.70 -19.25 -0.16
N GLY A 288 7.50 -18.99 -1.17
CA GLY A 288 8.73 -18.19 -1.04
C GLY A 288 8.46 -16.78 -0.49
N SER A 289 9.40 -16.24 0.27
CA SER A 289 9.29 -14.94 0.90
C SER A 289 9.11 -13.80 -0.11
N HIS A 290 9.52 -13.98 -1.36
CA HIS A 290 9.37 -12.99 -2.43
C HIS A 290 7.96 -12.93 -3.03
N LEU A 291 7.19 -14.04 -3.00
CA LEU A 291 5.83 -14.08 -3.53
C LEU A 291 4.77 -13.67 -2.51
N LYS A 292 5.00 -13.97 -1.22
CA LYS A 292 4.03 -13.65 -0.17
C LYS A 292 3.63 -12.18 -0.10
N PRO A 293 4.56 -11.19 -0.15
CA PRO A 293 4.19 -9.78 -0.13
C PRO A 293 3.29 -9.39 -1.29
N VAL A 294 3.59 -9.88 -2.49
CA VAL A 294 2.80 -9.58 -3.69
C VAL A 294 1.40 -10.19 -3.60
N LEU A 295 1.31 -11.46 -3.17
CA LEU A 295 0.04 -12.15 -3.00
C LEU A 295 -0.80 -11.56 -1.85
N ALA A 296 -0.16 -10.94 -0.85
CA ALA A 296 -0.86 -10.25 0.22
C ALA A 296 -1.65 -9.04 -0.29
N ASP A 297 -1.08 -8.26 -1.21
CA ASP A 297 -1.80 -7.15 -1.84
C ASP A 297 -2.95 -7.67 -2.72
N PHE A 298 -2.74 -8.78 -3.44
CA PHE A 298 -3.82 -9.43 -4.19
C PHE A 298 -4.93 -10.03 -3.30
N ALA A 299 -4.62 -10.43 -2.07
CA ALA A 299 -5.65 -10.88 -1.12
C ALA A 299 -6.65 -9.78 -0.75
N LEU A 300 -6.35 -8.51 -1.06
CA LEU A 300 -7.25 -7.37 -0.86
C LEU A 300 -8.21 -7.13 -2.05
N PHE A 301 -8.17 -7.92 -3.12
CA PHE A 301 -9.08 -7.81 -4.26
C PHE A 301 -10.45 -8.49 -4.03
N THR A 302 -10.71 -9.01 -2.85
CA THR A 302 -11.94 -9.74 -2.52
C THR A 302 -13.25 -9.01 -2.80
N PRO A 303 -13.37 -7.64 -2.73
CA PRO A 303 -14.61 -6.97 -3.08
C PRO A 303 -15.07 -7.26 -4.51
N CYS A 304 -14.14 -7.52 -5.46
CA CYS A 304 -14.50 -7.87 -6.84
C CYS A 304 -15.38 -9.13 -6.92
N VAL A 305 -15.16 -10.10 -6.01
CA VAL A 305 -15.93 -11.34 -5.98
C VAL A 305 -17.34 -11.08 -5.45
N PHE A 306 -17.48 -10.29 -4.39
CA PHE A 306 -18.75 -10.10 -3.70
C PHE A 306 -19.63 -9.03 -4.37
N LEU A 307 -19.04 -8.00 -4.98
CA LEU A 307 -19.78 -6.99 -5.74
C LEU A 307 -20.38 -7.54 -7.03
N SER A 308 -19.83 -8.62 -7.59
CA SER A 308 -20.42 -9.30 -8.73
C SER A 308 -21.67 -10.11 -8.38
N LEU A 309 -22.00 -10.27 -7.10
CA LEU A 309 -23.17 -11.01 -6.61
C LEU A 309 -24.35 -10.09 -6.27
N VAL A 310 -24.16 -8.78 -6.33
CA VAL A 310 -25.15 -7.75 -6.00
C VAL A 310 -25.41 -6.85 -7.19
#